data_5e7cb1071c6ff46f629d9f9a369fb2fa
#
_entry.id   5e7cb1071c6ff46f629d9f9a369fb2fa
#
_cell.length_a   1.000
_cell.length_b   1.000
_cell.length_c   1.000
_cell.angle_alpha   90.00
_cell.angle_beta   90.00
_cell.angle_gamma   90.00
#
_symmetry.space_group_name_H-M   'P 1'
#
loop_
_entity.id
_entity.type
_entity.pdbx_description
1 polymer ?
#
loop_
_entity_poly.entity_id
_entity_poly.type
_entity_poly.pdbx_seq_one_letter_code
_entity_poly.pdbx_strand_id
1 'polypeptide(L)'
;MSDPRKPASETAASSERHSRDLKKVNEKLRELTESLKHERDRLSADVRAHAPAPPPPAPAPAAPDLIDLEKKRLVAELALAREAVDRANEERERLRARLEEIEAENQRVCDEYVAIQEKSTELAQLYVALERIHGGISRAETLAALQEIVINVVGSEELAMFERQGDRLVLVQSFGLDPEPWREVPAGRGALGAAAAGKLWVAGRDGGEAGPGEENLTAAIPLRFGREIVGVVAVFRLLGHKPVLGETDQLLFELISTHAGVALHLRGGRETRAA
;
A
#
# COMPACT_ATOMS: atom_id res chain seq x y z
N MET A 1 7.26 26.16 -19.88
CA MET A 1 8.38 25.64 -19.07
C MET A 1 8.05 25.93 -17.62
N SER A 2 7.43 24.97 -16.94
CA SER A 2 7.06 25.07 -15.52
C SER A 2 7.79 23.96 -14.78
N ASP A 3 8.52 24.35 -13.74
CA ASP A 3 9.46 23.54 -12.97
C ASP A 3 8.72 22.51 -12.06
N PRO A 4 8.98 21.19 -12.15
CA PRO A 4 8.28 20.17 -11.37
C PRO A 4 8.95 19.82 -10.01
N ARG A 5 9.70 20.74 -9.36
CA ARG A 5 10.49 20.43 -8.15
C ARG A 5 9.90 20.94 -6.83
N LYS A 6 8.58 21.01 -6.65
CA LYS A 6 8.03 21.66 -5.45
C LYS A 6 7.11 20.88 -4.48
N PRO A 7 6.87 19.57 -4.50
CA PRO A 7 6.14 18.95 -3.39
C PRO A 7 7.00 18.29 -2.31
N ALA A 8 8.26 17.91 -2.58
CA ALA A 8 9.07 17.18 -1.59
C ALA A 8 9.66 18.07 -0.47
N SER A 9 9.77 19.39 -0.69
CA SER A 9 10.34 20.32 0.31
C SER A 9 9.32 20.75 1.37
N GLU A 10 8.03 20.74 1.08
CA GLU A 10 7.00 21.14 2.04
C GLU A 10 6.69 20.06 3.08
N THR A 11 6.73 18.80 2.69
CA THR A 11 6.54 17.68 3.62
C THR A 11 7.74 17.49 4.56
N ALA A 12 8.95 17.68 4.09
CA ALA A 12 10.15 17.68 4.92
C ALA A 12 10.15 18.83 5.93
N ALA A 13 9.78 20.05 5.49
CA ALA A 13 9.67 21.21 6.36
C ALA A 13 8.55 21.08 7.41
N SER A 14 7.45 20.41 7.09
CA SER A 14 6.38 20.10 8.04
C SER A 14 6.82 19.09 9.09
N SER A 15 7.51 18.04 8.69
CA SER A 15 8.07 17.02 9.61
C SER A 15 9.10 17.61 10.56
N GLU A 16 9.98 18.49 10.08
CA GLU A 16 10.93 19.19 10.92
C GLU A 16 10.29 20.16 11.92
N ARG A 17 9.20 20.83 11.55
CA ARG A 17 8.42 21.66 12.48
C ARG A 17 7.78 20.82 13.58
N HIS A 18 7.14 19.72 13.25
CA HIS A 18 6.56 18.78 14.23
C HIS A 18 7.61 18.22 15.19
N SER A 19 8.79 17.86 14.68
CA SER A 19 9.90 17.37 15.51
C SER A 19 10.43 18.45 16.47
N ARG A 20 10.47 19.72 16.04
CA ARG A 20 10.86 20.85 16.90
C ARG A 20 9.82 21.14 17.96
N ASP A 21 8.54 21.06 17.62
CA ASP A 21 7.45 21.28 18.57
C ASP A 21 7.38 20.18 19.62
N LEU A 22 7.57 18.91 19.24
CA LEU A 22 7.69 17.79 20.17
C LEU A 22 8.89 17.93 21.12
N LYS A 23 10.02 18.42 20.64
CA LYS A 23 11.19 18.70 21.50
C LYS A 23 10.88 19.80 22.53
N LYS A 24 10.21 20.89 22.11
CA LYS A 24 9.79 21.97 23.04
C LYS A 24 8.78 21.49 24.08
N VAL A 25 7.84 20.63 23.68
CA VAL A 25 6.87 20.04 24.63
C VAL A 25 7.57 19.13 25.64
N ASN A 26 8.50 18.29 25.18
CA ASN A 26 9.30 17.43 26.06
C ASN A 26 10.19 18.23 27.03
N GLU A 27 10.74 19.34 26.58
CA GLU A 27 11.57 20.22 27.41
C GLU A 27 10.71 20.89 28.49
N LYS A 28 9.53 21.41 28.12
CA LYS A 28 8.56 21.94 29.09
C LYS A 28 8.06 20.89 30.08
N LEU A 29 7.84 19.66 29.65
CA LEU A 29 7.47 18.55 30.54
C LEU A 29 8.58 18.22 31.55
N ARG A 30 9.83 18.28 31.13
CA ARG A 30 11.00 18.08 32.03
C ARG A 30 11.10 19.21 33.05
N GLU A 31 10.97 20.46 32.61
CA GLU A 31 11.00 21.63 33.51
C GLU A 31 9.85 21.56 34.52
N LEU A 32 8.63 21.19 34.11
CA LEU A 32 7.50 21.00 35.03
C LEU A 32 7.73 19.86 36.02
N THR A 33 8.32 18.77 35.55
CA THR A 33 8.62 17.62 36.42
C THR A 33 9.70 17.98 37.46
N GLU A 34 10.69 18.77 37.10
CA GLU A 34 11.72 19.26 38.03
C GLU A 34 11.15 20.28 39.01
N SER A 35 10.30 21.21 38.55
CA SER A 35 9.60 22.16 39.42
C SER A 35 8.72 21.43 40.44
N LEU A 36 7.94 20.43 40.02
CA LEU A 36 7.12 19.62 40.94
C LEU A 36 7.95 18.82 41.96
N LYS A 37 9.11 18.31 41.54
CA LYS A 37 10.05 17.66 42.47
C LYS A 37 10.56 18.65 43.51
N HIS A 38 10.96 19.83 43.09
CA HIS A 38 11.43 20.89 44.02
C HIS A 38 10.35 21.32 45.01
N GLU A 39 9.10 21.46 44.52
CA GLU A 39 7.98 21.83 45.38
C GLU A 39 7.61 20.71 46.37
N ARG A 40 7.64 19.44 45.92
CA ARG A 40 7.47 18.28 46.81
C ARG A 40 8.58 18.25 47.88
N ASP A 41 9.83 18.47 47.50
CA ASP A 41 10.97 18.42 48.44
C ASP A 41 10.95 19.60 49.42
N ARG A 42 10.45 20.77 48.97
CA ARG A 42 10.22 21.93 49.81
C ARG A 42 9.08 21.66 50.82
N LEU A 43 7.95 21.14 50.36
CA LEU A 43 6.85 20.76 51.24
C LEU A 43 7.23 19.67 52.23
N SER A 44 8.03 18.70 51.81
CA SER A 44 8.56 17.66 52.69
C SER A 44 9.54 18.18 53.75
N ALA A 45 10.34 19.21 53.40
CA ALA A 45 11.23 19.91 54.33
C ALA A 45 10.41 20.77 55.34
N ASP A 46 9.37 21.47 54.86
CA ASP A 46 8.45 22.23 55.72
C ASP A 46 7.70 21.34 56.68
N VAL A 47 7.21 20.17 56.23
CA VAL A 47 6.59 19.18 57.13
C VAL A 47 7.58 18.64 58.15
N ARG A 48 8.84 18.46 57.83
CA ARG A 48 9.88 18.07 58.81
C ARG A 48 10.26 19.20 59.76
N ALA A 49 10.27 20.44 59.26
CA ALA A 49 10.59 21.61 60.10
C ALA A 49 9.46 21.97 61.09
N HIS A 50 8.20 21.61 60.73
CA HIS A 50 7.04 21.76 61.59
C HIS A 50 6.66 20.48 62.33
N ALA A 51 7.51 19.46 62.33
CA ALA A 51 7.33 18.31 63.20
C ALA A 51 7.25 18.79 64.66
N PRO A 52 6.16 18.57 65.36
CA PRO A 52 6.05 19.04 66.74
C PRO A 52 7.10 18.40 67.60
N ALA A 53 7.65 19.23 68.50
CA ALA A 53 8.57 18.79 69.56
C ALA A 53 8.05 17.54 70.27
N PRO A 54 8.91 16.66 70.79
CA PRO A 54 8.49 15.44 71.47
C PRO A 54 7.45 15.80 72.55
N PRO A 55 6.36 15.03 72.67
CA PRO A 55 5.29 15.37 73.55
C PRO A 55 5.76 15.42 75.01
N PRO A 56 5.27 16.38 75.84
CA PRO A 56 5.46 16.36 77.28
C PRO A 56 4.89 15.06 77.87
N PRO A 57 5.34 14.64 79.07
CA PRO A 57 4.94 13.34 79.64
C PRO A 57 3.42 13.22 79.74
N ALA A 58 2.96 12.04 79.41
CA ALA A 58 1.58 11.68 79.15
C ALA A 58 0.58 12.30 80.12
N PRO A 59 -0.47 12.98 79.62
CA PRO A 59 -1.65 13.24 80.40
C PRO A 59 -2.40 11.94 80.67
N ALA A 60 -3.05 11.88 81.81
CA ALA A 60 -3.89 10.77 82.29
C ALA A 60 -4.79 10.20 81.20
N PRO A 61 -5.15 8.90 81.23
CA PRO A 61 -5.86 8.19 80.16
C PRO A 61 -7.10 8.95 79.70
N ALA A 62 -7.04 9.44 78.48
CA ALA A 62 -8.21 10.03 77.87
C ALA A 62 -9.31 8.95 77.81
N ALA A 63 -10.52 9.34 78.12
CA ALA A 63 -11.67 8.45 78.23
C ALA A 63 -11.83 7.55 77.00
N PRO A 64 -12.06 6.25 77.12
CA PRO A 64 -12.20 5.28 76.10
C PRO A 64 -13.11 5.69 74.92
N ASP A 65 -14.11 6.54 75.21
CA ASP A 65 -15.10 7.07 74.27
C ASP A 65 -14.50 7.96 73.15
N LEU A 66 -13.43 8.72 73.43
CA LEU A 66 -12.78 9.59 72.43
C LEU A 66 -11.98 8.79 71.39
N ILE A 67 -11.27 7.77 71.85
CA ILE A 67 -10.49 6.87 70.98
C ILE A 67 -11.44 6.06 70.07
N ASP A 68 -12.57 5.61 70.56
CA ASP A 68 -13.59 4.89 69.79
C ASP A 68 -14.27 5.80 68.76
N LEU A 69 -14.52 7.07 69.07
CA LEU A 69 -15.07 8.03 68.14
C LEU A 69 -14.11 8.34 66.99
N GLU A 70 -12.85 8.55 67.32
CA GLU A 70 -11.80 8.82 66.31
C GLU A 70 -11.56 7.59 65.41
N LYS A 71 -11.58 6.40 65.96
CA LYS A 71 -11.51 5.14 65.22
C LYS A 71 -12.70 4.95 64.26
N LYS A 72 -13.92 5.26 64.70
CA LYS A 72 -15.13 5.26 63.83
C LYS A 72 -15.02 6.27 62.69
N ARG A 73 -14.49 7.47 62.95
CA ARG A 73 -14.26 8.50 61.94
C ARG A 73 -13.25 8.04 60.90
N LEU A 74 -12.10 7.51 61.32
CA LEU A 74 -11.08 6.99 60.44
C LEU A 74 -11.57 5.82 59.59
N VAL A 75 -12.39 4.93 60.16
CA VAL A 75 -13.01 3.82 59.39
C VAL A 75 -13.97 4.36 58.35
N ALA A 76 -14.78 5.39 58.67
CA ALA A 76 -15.66 6.03 57.70
C ALA A 76 -14.89 6.74 56.55
N GLU A 77 -13.84 7.49 56.90
CA GLU A 77 -12.98 8.13 55.90
C GLU A 77 -12.28 7.10 54.98
N LEU A 78 -11.85 5.99 55.57
CA LEU A 78 -11.23 4.89 54.83
C LEU A 78 -12.22 4.18 53.90
N ALA A 79 -13.48 4.03 54.31
CA ALA A 79 -14.53 3.48 53.46
C ALA A 79 -14.84 4.43 52.28
N LEU A 80 -14.96 5.73 52.52
CA LEU A 80 -15.16 6.73 51.46
C LEU A 80 -13.95 6.78 50.49
N ALA A 81 -12.75 6.71 51.00
CA ALA A 81 -11.56 6.67 50.18
C ALA A 81 -11.47 5.40 49.29
N ARG A 82 -11.88 4.25 49.85
CA ARG A 82 -11.97 2.99 49.06
C ARG A 82 -13.00 3.10 47.94
N GLU A 83 -14.22 3.59 48.26
CA GLU A 83 -15.23 3.81 47.22
C GLU A 83 -14.77 4.78 46.12
N ALA A 84 -14.00 5.81 46.46
CA ALA A 84 -13.44 6.74 45.49
C ALA A 84 -12.38 6.06 44.60
N VAL A 85 -11.53 5.21 45.17
CA VAL A 85 -10.55 4.43 44.44
C VAL A 85 -11.24 3.42 43.54
N ASP A 86 -12.27 2.73 44.02
CA ASP A 86 -13.00 1.75 43.21
C ASP A 86 -13.68 2.42 42.00
N ARG A 87 -14.32 3.57 42.22
CA ARG A 87 -14.91 4.38 41.14
C ARG A 87 -13.86 4.87 40.14
N ALA A 88 -12.72 5.34 40.59
CA ALA A 88 -11.63 5.76 39.73
C ALA A 88 -11.02 4.59 38.92
N ASN A 89 -10.97 3.41 39.54
CA ASN A 89 -10.53 2.20 38.83
C ASN A 89 -11.53 1.76 37.75
N GLU A 90 -12.83 1.78 38.04
CA GLU A 90 -13.85 1.47 37.03
C GLU A 90 -13.82 2.45 35.88
N GLU A 91 -13.66 3.74 36.15
CA GLU A 91 -13.55 4.75 35.08
C GLU A 91 -12.30 4.55 34.26
N ARG A 92 -11.16 4.23 34.90
CA ARG A 92 -9.92 3.92 34.23
C ARG A 92 -10.07 2.72 33.29
N GLU A 93 -10.71 1.64 33.74
CA GLU A 93 -10.96 0.46 32.91
C GLU A 93 -11.88 0.77 31.71
N ARG A 94 -12.93 1.58 31.93
CA ARG A 94 -13.81 2.06 30.84
C ARG A 94 -13.03 2.89 29.82
N LEU A 95 -12.16 3.79 30.27
CA LEU A 95 -11.34 4.60 29.39
C LEU A 95 -10.30 3.77 28.63
N ARG A 96 -9.73 2.75 29.25
CA ARG A 96 -8.83 1.81 28.57
C ARG A 96 -9.54 1.04 27.47
N ALA A 97 -10.69 0.45 27.77
CA ALA A 97 -11.49 -0.26 26.80
C ALA A 97 -11.88 0.65 25.61
N ARG A 98 -12.21 1.92 25.90
CA ARG A 98 -12.52 2.90 24.86
C ARG A 98 -11.31 3.26 24.00
N LEU A 99 -10.13 3.33 24.60
CA LEU A 99 -8.87 3.60 23.92
C LEU A 99 -8.50 2.46 22.99
N GLU A 100 -8.61 1.22 23.44
CA GLU A 100 -8.40 0.01 22.64
C GLU A 100 -9.38 -0.06 21.44
N GLU A 101 -10.65 0.31 21.65
CA GLU A 101 -11.64 0.38 20.57
C GLU A 101 -11.26 1.41 19.51
N ILE A 102 -10.86 2.62 19.95
CA ILE A 102 -10.42 3.70 19.04
C ILE A 102 -9.14 3.31 18.29
N GLU A 103 -8.18 2.69 18.97
CA GLU A 103 -6.94 2.22 18.34
C GLU A 103 -7.23 1.16 17.27
N ALA A 104 -8.13 0.21 17.57
CA ALA A 104 -8.56 -0.80 16.61
C ALA A 104 -9.29 -0.19 15.40
N GLU A 105 -10.14 0.82 15.63
CA GLU A 105 -10.84 1.54 14.55
C GLU A 105 -9.86 2.34 13.69
N ASN A 106 -8.92 3.06 14.32
CA ASN A 106 -7.88 3.79 13.60
C ASN A 106 -7.02 2.86 12.73
N GLN A 107 -6.66 1.67 13.25
CA GLN A 107 -5.90 0.70 12.47
C GLN A 107 -6.69 0.25 11.23
N ARG A 108 -7.99 -0.05 11.36
CA ARG A 108 -8.84 -0.41 10.22
C ARG A 108 -8.90 0.71 9.18
N VAL A 109 -9.08 1.96 9.61
CA VAL A 109 -9.12 3.12 8.71
C VAL A 109 -7.78 3.29 7.99
N CYS A 110 -6.65 3.09 8.68
CA CYS A 110 -5.33 3.12 8.06
C CYS A 110 -5.16 2.02 7.00
N ASP A 111 -5.58 0.80 7.32
CA ASP A 111 -5.50 -0.34 6.39
C ASP A 111 -6.38 -0.11 5.15
N GLU A 112 -7.61 0.40 5.33
CA GLU A 112 -8.50 0.80 4.24
C GLU A 112 -7.89 1.92 3.38
N TYR A 113 -7.28 2.91 4.01
CA TYR A 113 -6.62 4.00 3.28
C TYR A 113 -5.46 3.48 2.42
N VAL A 114 -4.62 2.59 2.96
CA VAL A 114 -3.54 1.95 2.20
C VAL A 114 -4.10 1.19 1.00
N ALA A 115 -5.14 0.37 1.20
CA ALA A 115 -5.77 -0.37 0.12
C ALA A 115 -6.36 0.53 -0.99
N ILE A 116 -6.96 1.67 -0.61
CA ILE A 116 -7.47 2.67 -1.56
C ILE A 116 -6.31 3.30 -2.35
N GLN A 117 -5.20 3.63 -1.69
CA GLN A 117 -4.03 4.21 -2.34
C GLN A 117 -3.38 3.24 -3.34
N GLU A 118 -3.28 1.97 -2.99
CA GLU A 118 -2.81 0.92 -3.88
C GLU A 118 -3.69 0.82 -5.12
N LYS A 119 -5.02 0.72 -4.96
CA LYS A 119 -5.97 0.70 -6.08
C LYS A 119 -5.93 1.96 -6.93
N SER A 120 -5.77 3.13 -6.31
CA SER A 120 -5.63 4.39 -7.05
C SER A 120 -4.37 4.40 -7.92
N THR A 121 -3.26 3.88 -7.40
CA THR A 121 -2.00 3.74 -8.13
C THR A 121 -2.14 2.77 -9.31
N GLU A 122 -2.79 1.63 -9.09
CA GLU A 122 -3.08 0.66 -10.14
C GLU A 122 -3.91 1.27 -11.27
N LEU A 123 -5.00 1.96 -10.93
CA LEU A 123 -5.84 2.64 -11.91
C LEU A 123 -5.08 3.71 -12.69
N ALA A 124 -4.21 4.48 -12.03
CA ALA A 124 -3.36 5.47 -12.69
C ALA A 124 -2.41 4.80 -13.69
N GLN A 125 -1.82 3.66 -13.37
CA GLN A 125 -0.95 2.90 -14.29
C GLN A 125 -1.74 2.40 -15.51
N LEU A 126 -2.93 1.85 -15.30
CA LEU A 126 -3.80 1.41 -16.40
C LEU A 126 -4.21 2.59 -17.30
N TYR A 127 -4.54 3.72 -16.72
CA TYR A 127 -4.88 4.93 -17.48
C TYR A 127 -3.71 5.43 -18.34
N VAL A 128 -2.51 5.51 -17.78
CA VAL A 128 -1.30 5.90 -18.52
C VAL A 128 -1.00 4.91 -19.66
N ALA A 129 -1.16 3.61 -19.42
CA ALA A 129 -1.01 2.59 -20.45
C ALA A 129 -2.01 2.80 -21.60
N LEU A 130 -3.28 3.06 -21.26
CA LEU A 130 -4.34 3.32 -22.24
C LEU A 130 -4.04 4.58 -23.08
N GLU A 131 -3.64 5.66 -22.42
CA GLU A 131 -3.28 6.92 -23.08
C GLU A 131 -2.11 6.72 -24.06
N ARG A 132 -1.09 5.95 -23.68
CA ARG A 132 0.04 5.62 -24.56
C ARG A 132 -0.37 4.80 -25.78
N ILE A 133 -1.24 3.79 -25.61
CA ILE A 133 -1.75 2.98 -26.73
C ILE A 133 -2.52 3.86 -27.73
N HIS A 134 -3.32 4.80 -27.25
CA HIS A 134 -4.13 5.66 -28.09
C HIS A 134 -3.40 6.91 -28.60
N GLY A 135 -2.39 7.39 -27.90
CA GLY A 135 -1.61 8.59 -28.24
C GLY A 135 -0.72 8.44 -29.46
N GLY A 136 -0.33 7.23 -29.86
CA GLY A 136 0.48 6.99 -31.04
C GLY A 136 -0.26 7.39 -32.34
N ILE A 137 0.43 7.99 -33.30
CA ILE A 137 -0.13 8.41 -34.59
C ILE A 137 0.06 7.32 -35.64
N SER A 138 1.10 6.50 -35.52
CA SER A 138 1.45 5.43 -36.44
C SER A 138 1.36 4.04 -35.79
N ARG A 139 1.38 3.00 -36.63
CA ARG A 139 1.47 1.61 -36.18
C ARG A 139 2.76 1.36 -35.40
N ALA A 140 3.89 1.88 -35.90
CA ALA A 140 5.19 1.74 -35.25
C ALA A 140 5.22 2.34 -33.84
N GLU A 141 4.63 3.52 -33.66
CA GLU A 141 4.51 4.16 -32.34
C GLU A 141 3.60 3.36 -31.39
N THR A 142 2.55 2.72 -31.91
CA THR A 142 1.69 1.86 -31.10
C THR A 142 2.43 0.60 -30.62
N LEU A 143 3.22 -0.03 -31.51
CA LEU A 143 4.04 -1.18 -31.14
C LEU A 143 5.12 -0.79 -30.12
N ALA A 144 5.77 0.36 -30.29
CA ALA A 144 6.74 0.90 -29.35
C ALA A 144 6.10 1.17 -27.97
N ALA A 145 4.91 1.78 -27.96
CA ALA A 145 4.16 2.02 -26.73
C ALA A 145 3.77 0.71 -26.01
N LEU A 146 3.34 -0.31 -26.76
CA LEU A 146 3.07 -1.65 -26.22
C LEU A 146 4.33 -2.28 -25.62
N GLN A 147 5.46 -2.19 -26.30
CA GLN A 147 6.73 -2.67 -25.79
C GLN A 147 7.08 -1.98 -24.46
N GLU A 148 6.99 -0.65 -24.39
CA GLU A 148 7.24 0.09 -23.16
C GLU A 148 6.29 -0.33 -22.01
N ILE A 149 5.02 -0.54 -22.30
CA ILE A 149 4.04 -0.98 -21.29
C ILE A 149 4.42 -2.37 -20.77
N VAL A 150 4.73 -3.31 -21.65
CA VAL A 150 5.10 -4.67 -21.24
C VAL A 150 6.41 -4.67 -20.45
N ILE A 151 7.41 -3.90 -20.85
CA ILE A 151 8.68 -3.81 -20.13
C ILE A 151 8.51 -3.13 -18.77
N ASN A 152 7.86 -1.96 -18.72
CA ASN A 152 7.89 -1.09 -17.54
C ASN A 152 6.74 -1.37 -16.56
N VAL A 153 5.58 -1.81 -17.04
CA VAL A 153 4.40 -2.04 -16.18
C VAL A 153 4.24 -3.53 -15.87
N VAL A 154 4.29 -4.40 -16.90
CA VAL A 154 4.27 -5.85 -16.66
C VAL A 154 5.58 -6.33 -16.05
N GLY A 155 6.69 -5.66 -16.36
CA GLY A 155 8.01 -6.02 -15.84
C GLY A 155 8.59 -7.25 -16.57
N SER A 156 8.60 -7.22 -17.89
CA SER A 156 9.18 -8.31 -18.71
C SER A 156 10.52 -7.95 -19.29
N GLU A 157 11.46 -8.91 -19.29
CA GLU A 157 12.75 -8.79 -19.95
C GLU A 157 12.72 -9.27 -21.40
N GLU A 158 11.74 -10.11 -21.76
CA GLU A 158 11.64 -10.75 -23.06
C GLU A 158 10.21 -10.75 -23.56
N LEU A 159 9.98 -10.19 -24.74
CA LEU A 159 8.66 -10.17 -25.37
C LEU A 159 8.75 -10.30 -26.89
N ALA A 160 7.66 -10.79 -27.48
CA ALA A 160 7.45 -10.81 -28.92
C ALA A 160 6.03 -10.37 -29.27
N MET A 161 5.88 -9.62 -30.35
CA MET A 161 4.60 -9.19 -30.88
C MET A 161 4.39 -9.77 -32.25
N PHE A 162 3.25 -10.41 -32.45
CA PHE A 162 2.92 -11.09 -33.68
C PHE A 162 1.69 -10.47 -34.32
N GLU A 163 1.69 -10.41 -35.65
CA GLU A 163 0.51 -10.16 -36.47
C GLU A 163 -0.06 -11.48 -36.95
N ARG A 164 -1.35 -11.62 -36.94
CA ARG A 164 -2.02 -12.81 -37.48
C ARG A 164 -2.19 -12.68 -38.98
N GLN A 165 -1.64 -13.62 -39.72
CA GLN A 165 -1.79 -13.78 -41.19
C GLN A 165 -2.40 -15.15 -41.47
N GLY A 166 -3.74 -15.22 -41.50
CA GLY A 166 -4.44 -16.49 -41.70
C GLY A 166 -4.17 -17.48 -40.56
N ASP A 167 -3.49 -18.56 -40.89
CA ASP A 167 -3.14 -19.66 -39.97
C ASP A 167 -1.76 -19.50 -39.30
N ARG A 168 -1.13 -18.34 -39.44
CA ARG A 168 0.22 -18.08 -38.94
C ARG A 168 0.25 -16.79 -38.14
N LEU A 169 1.18 -16.76 -37.20
CA LEU A 169 1.59 -15.59 -36.45
C LEU A 169 2.95 -15.16 -36.97
N VAL A 170 3.04 -13.98 -37.55
CA VAL A 170 4.26 -13.40 -38.09
C VAL A 170 4.83 -12.40 -37.13
N LEU A 171 6.10 -12.52 -36.76
CA LEU A 171 6.77 -11.61 -35.85
C LEU A 171 6.86 -10.22 -36.45
N VAL A 172 6.37 -9.21 -35.74
CA VAL A 172 6.50 -7.80 -36.15
C VAL A 172 7.46 -7.03 -35.27
N GLN A 173 7.63 -7.43 -34.02
CA GLN A 173 8.57 -6.80 -33.07
C GLN A 173 8.96 -7.77 -31.99
N SER A 174 10.21 -7.72 -31.53
CA SER A 174 10.70 -8.47 -30.37
C SER A 174 11.64 -7.63 -29.55
N PHE A 175 11.79 -7.98 -28.27
CA PHE A 175 12.74 -7.39 -27.34
C PHE A 175 13.28 -8.48 -26.42
N GLY A 176 14.61 -8.49 -26.21
CA GLY A 176 15.27 -9.37 -25.26
C GLY A 176 15.43 -10.82 -25.71
N LEU A 177 14.85 -11.24 -26.84
CA LEU A 177 14.96 -12.60 -27.37
C LEU A 177 15.49 -12.66 -28.79
N ASP A 178 16.07 -13.83 -29.18
CA ASP A 178 16.44 -14.10 -30.54
C ASP A 178 15.19 -14.18 -31.42
N PRO A 179 15.07 -13.34 -32.47
CA PRO A 179 13.89 -13.31 -33.32
C PRO A 179 13.80 -14.52 -34.28
N GLU A 180 14.89 -15.20 -34.58
CA GLU A 180 14.92 -16.24 -35.61
C GLU A 180 13.93 -17.39 -35.37
N PRO A 181 13.85 -17.99 -34.18
CA PRO A 181 12.89 -19.06 -33.91
C PRO A 181 11.41 -18.61 -33.96
N TRP A 182 11.17 -17.30 -33.86
CA TRP A 182 9.86 -16.72 -33.72
C TRP A 182 9.36 -16.00 -34.96
N ARG A 183 10.15 -15.97 -36.05
CA ARG A 183 9.76 -15.25 -37.29
C ARG A 183 8.37 -15.59 -37.76
N GLU A 184 8.01 -16.86 -37.71
CA GLU A 184 6.72 -17.36 -38.14
C GLU A 184 6.31 -18.58 -37.29
N VAL A 185 5.18 -18.48 -36.59
CA VAL A 185 4.67 -19.52 -35.68
C VAL A 185 3.27 -19.95 -36.10
N PRO A 186 2.92 -21.25 -36.07
CA PRO A 186 1.57 -21.71 -36.37
C PRO A 186 0.55 -21.16 -35.36
N ALA A 187 -0.59 -20.62 -35.84
CA ALA A 187 -1.64 -20.06 -34.98
C ALA A 187 -2.56 -21.11 -34.33
N GLY A 188 -2.26 -22.40 -34.45
CA GLY A 188 -3.17 -23.48 -34.00
C GLY A 188 -2.62 -24.35 -32.86
N ARG A 189 -1.45 -24.06 -32.29
CA ARG A 189 -0.82 -24.91 -31.28
C ARG A 189 -0.27 -24.11 -30.11
N GLY A 190 -0.20 -24.76 -28.94
CA GLY A 190 0.38 -24.20 -27.71
C GLY A 190 -0.37 -22.98 -27.16
N ALA A 191 0.31 -22.23 -26.34
CA ALA A 191 -0.20 -21.02 -25.70
C ALA A 191 -0.42 -19.89 -26.71
N LEU A 192 0.50 -19.72 -27.68
CA LEU A 192 0.33 -18.75 -28.78
C LEU A 192 -0.88 -19.09 -29.65
N GLY A 193 -1.13 -20.39 -29.90
CA GLY A 193 -2.32 -20.83 -30.60
C GLY A 193 -3.61 -20.57 -29.84
N ALA A 194 -3.61 -20.76 -28.53
CA ALA A 194 -4.76 -20.41 -27.69
C ALA A 194 -5.04 -18.89 -27.74
N ALA A 195 -3.99 -18.05 -27.70
CA ALA A 195 -4.15 -16.61 -27.87
C ALA A 195 -4.63 -16.24 -29.28
N ALA A 196 -4.13 -16.88 -30.32
CA ALA A 196 -4.61 -16.70 -31.68
C ALA A 196 -6.07 -17.10 -31.86
N ALA A 197 -6.59 -18.04 -31.04
CA ALA A 197 -8.01 -18.37 -30.94
C ALA A 197 -8.83 -17.40 -30.07
N GLY A 198 -8.19 -16.38 -29.51
CA GLY A 198 -8.84 -15.34 -28.69
C GLY A 198 -8.87 -15.61 -27.19
N LYS A 199 -8.16 -16.64 -26.69
CA LYS A 199 -8.09 -16.94 -25.26
C LYS A 199 -6.82 -16.33 -24.67
N LEU A 200 -6.94 -15.46 -23.67
CA LEU A 200 -5.78 -15.05 -22.87
C LEU A 200 -5.19 -16.29 -22.20
N TRP A 201 -3.90 -16.51 -22.35
CA TRP A 201 -3.19 -17.61 -21.71
C TRP A 201 -2.15 -17.06 -20.72
N VAL A 202 -2.11 -17.64 -19.51
CA VAL A 202 -1.16 -17.30 -18.46
C VAL A 202 -0.60 -18.58 -17.86
N ALA A 203 0.73 -18.68 -17.77
CA ALA A 203 1.42 -19.83 -17.22
C ALA A 203 0.95 -20.15 -15.79
N GLY A 204 0.74 -21.43 -15.51
CA GLY A 204 0.32 -21.90 -14.18
C GLY A 204 -1.16 -21.68 -13.83
N ARG A 205 -1.91 -20.90 -14.62
CA ARG A 205 -3.32 -20.60 -14.35
C ARG A 205 -4.30 -21.32 -15.29
N ASP A 206 -4.02 -21.34 -16.55
CA ASP A 206 -5.01 -21.73 -17.58
C ASP A 206 -4.95 -23.23 -17.98
N GLY A 207 -4.16 -24.04 -17.30
CA GLY A 207 -4.12 -25.51 -17.47
C GLY A 207 -3.76 -26.01 -18.88
N GLY A 208 -3.47 -25.09 -19.84
CA GLY A 208 -3.00 -25.43 -21.16
C GLY A 208 -1.47 -25.62 -21.16
N GLU A 209 -1.01 -26.72 -21.74
CA GLU A 209 0.42 -26.92 -21.92
C GLU A 209 0.97 -25.91 -22.93
N ALA A 210 2.12 -25.32 -22.60
CA ALA A 210 2.91 -24.56 -23.54
C ALA A 210 3.34 -25.46 -24.70
N GLY A 211 3.35 -24.93 -25.90
CA GLY A 211 3.83 -25.66 -27.06
C GLY A 211 5.35 -25.87 -27.03
N PRO A 212 5.88 -26.73 -27.91
CA PRO A 212 7.32 -26.87 -28.05
C PRO A 212 7.98 -25.53 -28.38
N GLY A 213 8.98 -25.15 -27.58
CA GLY A 213 9.67 -23.86 -27.67
C GLY A 213 9.04 -22.73 -26.86
N GLU A 214 7.86 -22.95 -26.26
CA GLU A 214 7.15 -21.97 -25.44
C GLU A 214 7.39 -22.16 -23.91
N GLU A 215 8.40 -22.94 -23.51
CA GLU A 215 8.65 -23.33 -22.10
C GLU A 215 8.87 -22.12 -21.19
N ASN A 216 9.40 -21.02 -21.74
CA ASN A 216 9.65 -19.76 -21.01
C ASN A 216 8.52 -18.73 -21.17
N LEU A 217 7.43 -19.09 -21.86
CA LEU A 217 6.31 -18.20 -22.07
C LEU A 217 5.53 -18.03 -20.76
N THR A 218 5.36 -16.78 -20.31
CA THR A 218 4.63 -16.45 -19.09
C THR A 218 3.19 -16.03 -19.37
N ALA A 219 2.96 -15.31 -20.48
CA ALA A 219 1.62 -14.95 -20.92
C ALA A 219 1.56 -14.79 -22.45
N ALA A 220 0.40 -15.12 -23.04
CA ALA A 220 0.06 -14.84 -24.43
C ALA A 220 -1.26 -14.07 -24.49
N ILE A 221 -1.21 -12.84 -24.99
CA ILE A 221 -2.31 -11.86 -24.95
C ILE A 221 -2.85 -11.71 -26.37
N PRO A 222 -4.12 -12.08 -26.63
CA PRO A 222 -4.74 -11.87 -27.93
C PRO A 222 -4.99 -10.38 -28.17
N LEU A 223 -4.67 -9.87 -29.35
CA LEU A 223 -5.01 -8.51 -29.80
C LEU A 223 -6.31 -8.56 -30.60
N ARG A 224 -7.38 -7.99 -30.05
CA ARG A 224 -8.72 -8.11 -30.60
C ARG A 224 -9.17 -6.85 -31.35
N PHE A 225 -9.77 -7.09 -32.51
CA PHE A 225 -10.56 -6.07 -33.19
C PHE A 225 -11.97 -6.61 -33.43
N GLY A 226 -12.93 -6.21 -32.63
CA GLY A 226 -14.27 -6.79 -32.62
C GLY A 226 -14.23 -8.28 -32.24
N ARG A 227 -14.57 -9.14 -33.24
CA ARG A 227 -14.54 -10.60 -33.08
C ARG A 227 -13.25 -11.24 -33.66
N GLU A 228 -12.47 -10.48 -34.35
CA GLU A 228 -11.24 -10.96 -35.00
C GLU A 228 -10.03 -10.78 -34.11
N ILE A 229 -9.09 -11.72 -34.20
CA ILE A 229 -7.78 -11.62 -33.57
C ILE A 229 -6.81 -11.15 -34.63
N VAL A 230 -6.29 -9.94 -34.44
CA VAL A 230 -5.36 -9.29 -35.38
C VAL A 230 -3.91 -9.59 -35.08
N GLY A 231 -3.61 -10.06 -33.86
CA GLY A 231 -2.24 -10.38 -33.44
C GLY A 231 -2.21 -10.99 -32.04
N VAL A 232 -0.99 -11.24 -31.55
CA VAL A 232 -0.70 -11.76 -30.23
C VAL A 232 0.51 -11.03 -29.63
N VAL A 233 0.46 -10.67 -28.37
CA VAL A 233 1.63 -10.25 -27.57
C VAL A 233 2.04 -11.42 -26.70
N ALA A 234 3.26 -11.88 -26.85
CA ALA A 234 3.89 -12.92 -26.04
C ALA A 234 4.84 -12.31 -25.02
N VAL A 235 4.64 -12.64 -23.76
CA VAL A 235 5.50 -12.22 -22.63
C VAL A 235 6.24 -13.47 -22.16
N PHE A 236 7.56 -13.45 -22.19
CA PHE A 236 8.35 -14.61 -21.81
C PHE A 236 8.88 -14.48 -20.38
N ARG A 237 10.02 -13.88 -20.18
CA ARG A 237 10.66 -13.79 -18.88
C ARG A 237 10.28 -12.50 -18.15
N LEU A 238 9.86 -12.64 -16.91
CA LEU A 238 9.63 -11.52 -16.00
C LEU A 238 10.92 -11.09 -15.30
N LEU A 239 10.97 -9.84 -14.89
CA LEU A 239 12.06 -9.29 -14.10
C LEU A 239 12.19 -10.04 -12.76
N GLY A 240 13.40 -10.24 -12.27
CA GLY A 240 13.66 -11.05 -11.08
C GLY A 240 12.99 -10.59 -9.79
N HIS A 241 12.58 -9.32 -9.72
CA HIS A 241 11.84 -8.77 -8.58
C HIS A 241 10.30 -8.99 -8.69
N LYS A 242 9.81 -9.49 -9.82
CA LYS A 242 8.39 -9.75 -10.09
C LYS A 242 8.20 -11.21 -10.55
N PRO A 243 8.24 -12.18 -9.63
CA PRO A 243 8.24 -13.60 -9.99
C PRO A 243 6.88 -14.11 -10.48
N VAL A 244 5.78 -13.38 -10.24
CA VAL A 244 4.41 -13.83 -10.55
C VAL A 244 3.57 -12.67 -11.08
N LEU A 245 2.69 -12.97 -12.02
CA LEU A 245 1.68 -12.04 -12.53
C LEU A 245 0.51 -11.90 -11.54
N GLY A 246 0.16 -10.65 -11.19
CA GLY A 246 -0.92 -10.29 -10.29
C GLY A 246 -2.25 -10.01 -11.00
N GLU A 247 -3.26 -9.60 -10.21
CA GLU A 247 -4.59 -9.22 -10.74
C GLU A 247 -4.51 -7.97 -11.63
N THR A 248 -3.68 -7.00 -11.26
CA THR A 248 -3.45 -5.77 -12.05
C THR A 248 -2.86 -6.08 -13.42
N ASP A 249 -1.97 -7.08 -13.53
CA ASP A 249 -1.42 -7.50 -14.81
C ASP A 249 -2.50 -8.08 -15.73
N GLN A 250 -3.46 -8.79 -15.17
CA GLN A 250 -4.58 -9.36 -15.93
C GLN A 250 -5.50 -8.27 -16.47
N LEU A 251 -5.83 -7.28 -15.65
CA LEU A 251 -6.59 -6.11 -16.08
C LEU A 251 -5.86 -5.37 -17.21
N LEU A 252 -4.54 -5.23 -17.08
CA LEU A 252 -3.70 -4.64 -18.11
C LEU A 252 -3.70 -5.49 -19.40
N PHE A 253 -3.65 -6.82 -19.29
CA PHE A 253 -3.72 -7.71 -20.45
C PHE A 253 -5.05 -7.62 -21.19
N GLU A 254 -6.16 -7.51 -20.47
CA GLU A 254 -7.49 -7.29 -21.07
C GLU A 254 -7.56 -5.93 -21.77
N LEU A 255 -6.97 -4.90 -21.15
CA LEU A 255 -6.88 -3.56 -21.73
C LEU A 255 -6.02 -3.58 -23.01
N ILE A 256 -4.84 -4.19 -22.97
CA ILE A 256 -3.97 -4.37 -24.14
C ILE A 256 -4.73 -5.15 -25.22
N SER A 257 -5.35 -6.26 -24.86
CA SER A 257 -6.11 -7.11 -25.80
C SER A 257 -7.11 -6.31 -26.61
N THR A 258 -7.88 -5.45 -25.95
CA THR A 258 -8.96 -4.70 -26.59
C THR A 258 -8.46 -3.45 -27.30
N HIS A 259 -7.71 -2.61 -26.60
CA HIS A 259 -7.34 -1.28 -27.07
C HIS A 259 -6.19 -1.29 -28.07
N ALA A 260 -5.19 -2.14 -27.85
CA ALA A 260 -4.05 -2.25 -28.76
C ALA A 260 -4.47 -2.94 -30.07
N GLY A 261 -5.32 -3.95 -30.00
CA GLY A 261 -5.88 -4.60 -31.19
C GLY A 261 -6.60 -3.62 -32.11
N VAL A 262 -7.45 -2.75 -31.52
CA VAL A 262 -8.16 -1.69 -32.26
C VAL A 262 -7.17 -0.67 -32.83
N ALA A 263 -6.21 -0.19 -32.02
CA ALA A 263 -5.25 0.81 -32.43
C ALA A 263 -4.38 0.31 -33.61
N LEU A 264 -3.89 -0.92 -33.53
CA LEU A 264 -3.05 -1.52 -34.59
C LEU A 264 -3.84 -1.78 -35.87
N HIS A 265 -5.07 -2.28 -35.77
CA HIS A 265 -5.91 -2.53 -36.95
C HIS A 265 -6.25 -1.23 -37.71
N LEU A 266 -6.68 -0.21 -37.00
CA LEU A 266 -7.06 1.09 -37.60
C LEU A 266 -5.87 1.81 -38.25
N ARG A 267 -4.67 1.64 -37.71
CA ARG A 267 -3.45 2.28 -38.23
C ARG A 267 -2.80 1.46 -39.35
N GLY A 268 -2.83 0.12 -39.27
CA GLY A 268 -2.36 -0.75 -40.36
C GLY A 268 -3.13 -0.54 -41.66
N GLY A 269 -4.45 -0.36 -41.58
CA GLY A 269 -5.28 -0.08 -42.75
C GLY A 269 -5.05 1.30 -43.41
N ARG A 270 -4.41 2.25 -42.70
CA ARG A 270 -4.01 3.54 -43.26
C ARG A 270 -2.71 3.47 -44.05
N GLU A 271 -1.73 2.71 -43.57
CA GLU A 271 -0.45 2.55 -44.24
C GLU A 271 -0.58 1.80 -45.57
N THR A 272 -1.47 0.79 -45.63
CA THR A 272 -1.75 0.05 -46.88
C THR A 272 -2.54 0.86 -47.92
N ARG A 273 -3.20 1.94 -47.54
CA ARG A 273 -3.92 2.85 -48.47
C ARG A 273 -3.09 4.04 -48.95
N ALA A 274 -1.96 4.32 -48.29
CA ALA A 274 -1.05 5.42 -48.61
C ALA A 274 0.17 4.97 -49.47
N ALA A 275 0.38 3.66 -49.63
CA ALA A 275 1.34 3.03 -50.53
C ALA A 275 0.65 2.58 -51.82
#